data_ce73f896459558be384fae4e62c0c65c
#
_entry.id   ce73f896459558be384fae4e62c0c65c
#
_cell.length_a   1.000
_cell.length_b   1.000
_cell.length_c   1.000
_cell.angle_alpha   90.00
_cell.angle_beta   90.00
_cell.angle_gamma   90.00
#
_symmetry.space_group_name_H-M   'P 1'
#
loop_
_entity.id
_entity.type
_entity.pdbx_description
1 polymer ?
#
loop_
_entity_poly.entity_id
_entity_poly.type
_entity_poly.pdbx_seq_one_letter_code
_entity_poly.pdbx_strand_id
1 'polypeptide(L)'
;MTKAVYWFDEPEDHNYPAGVEYLSLLVTPEVAKALTQRLRDAPISHFKAKDIFRASGLPLAGISNEQVEKTLHKIECEKKLSPLLLVRHMNSLVIADGYHRMCAVYQHDQDAKIPCKIV
;
A
#
# COMPACT_ATOMS: atom_id res chain seq x y z
N MET A 1 2.27 24.42 -5.19
CA MET A 1 1.54 23.52 -4.28
C MET A 1 1.51 22.11 -4.84
N THR A 2 1.60 21.13 -3.94
CA THR A 2 1.56 19.72 -4.33
C THR A 2 0.12 19.31 -4.63
N LYS A 3 -0.10 18.59 -5.73
CA LYS A 3 -1.43 18.08 -6.05
C LYS A 3 -1.92 17.10 -4.98
N ALA A 4 -3.21 17.13 -4.68
CA ALA A 4 -3.82 16.15 -3.81
C ALA A 4 -3.80 14.76 -4.47
N VAL A 5 -3.69 13.73 -3.65
CA VAL A 5 -3.81 12.35 -4.11
C VAL A 5 -5.23 11.88 -3.86
N TYR A 6 -5.85 11.30 -4.87
CA TYR A 6 -7.22 10.79 -4.79
C TYR A 6 -7.23 9.29 -4.63
N TRP A 7 -8.17 8.76 -3.88
CA TRP A 7 -8.24 7.36 -3.50
C TRP A 7 -9.64 6.80 -3.72
N PHE A 8 -9.68 5.52 -4.07
CA PHE A 8 -10.95 4.77 -3.98
C PHE A 8 -11.31 4.61 -2.51
N ASP A 9 -12.60 4.44 -2.23
CA ASP A 9 -13.07 4.25 -0.85
C ASP A 9 -12.66 2.90 -0.25
N GLU A 10 -12.44 1.90 -1.12
CA GLU A 10 -12.04 0.55 -0.74
C GLU A 10 -10.96 0.05 -1.69
N PRO A 11 -10.10 -0.89 -1.25
CA PRO A 11 -9.16 -1.53 -2.16
C PRO A 11 -9.90 -2.21 -3.32
N GLU A 12 -9.30 -2.18 -4.51
CA GLU A 12 -9.84 -2.87 -5.66
C GLU A 12 -9.77 -4.39 -5.44
N ASP A 13 -10.74 -5.13 -6.00
CA ASP A 13 -10.85 -6.57 -5.75
C ASP A 13 -9.58 -7.34 -6.07
N HIS A 14 -8.87 -6.97 -7.14
CA HIS A 14 -7.64 -7.66 -7.54
C HIS A 14 -6.47 -7.45 -6.59
N ASN A 15 -6.55 -6.49 -5.69
CA ASN A 15 -5.49 -6.26 -4.69
C ASN A 15 -5.43 -7.41 -3.67
N TYR A 16 -6.56 -8.02 -3.35
CA TYR A 16 -6.59 -9.09 -2.35
C TYR A 16 -5.89 -10.37 -2.81
N PRO A 17 -6.15 -10.91 -4.02
CA PRO A 17 -5.37 -12.04 -4.51
C PRO A 17 -3.87 -11.72 -4.61
N ALA A 18 -3.51 -10.50 -5.03
CA ALA A 18 -2.11 -10.09 -5.07
C ALA A 18 -1.48 -10.12 -3.68
N GLY A 19 -2.21 -9.68 -2.67
CA GLY A 19 -1.77 -9.75 -1.27
C GLY A 19 -1.56 -11.19 -0.81
N VAL A 20 -2.47 -12.10 -1.17
CA VAL A 20 -2.32 -13.53 -0.84
C VAL A 20 -1.03 -14.09 -1.46
N GLU A 21 -0.77 -13.78 -2.72
CA GLU A 21 0.45 -14.26 -3.40
C GLU A 21 1.71 -13.80 -2.67
N TYR A 22 1.78 -12.51 -2.33
CA TYR A 22 2.94 -11.99 -1.64
C TYR A 22 3.07 -12.58 -0.23
N LEU A 23 1.99 -12.59 0.53
CA LEU A 23 2.00 -13.11 1.91
C LEU A 23 2.35 -14.60 1.95
N SER A 24 2.02 -15.36 0.90
CA SER A 24 2.34 -16.79 0.83
C SER A 24 3.85 -17.06 0.74
N LEU A 25 4.67 -16.04 0.48
CA LEU A 25 6.12 -16.12 0.56
C LEU A 25 6.63 -15.97 2.00
N LEU A 26 5.84 -15.37 2.87
CA LEU A 26 6.22 -15.06 4.25
C LEU A 26 5.57 -15.99 5.26
N VAL A 27 4.37 -16.47 4.97
CA VAL A 27 3.59 -17.39 5.81
C VAL A 27 3.00 -18.46 4.91
N THR A 28 2.36 -19.49 5.50
CA THR A 28 1.71 -20.52 4.68
C THR A 28 0.54 -19.94 3.87
N PRO A 29 0.19 -20.56 2.74
CA PRO A 29 -0.97 -20.11 1.98
C PRO A 29 -2.27 -20.03 2.78
N GLU A 30 -2.49 -20.96 3.72
CA GLU A 30 -3.67 -20.95 4.58
C GLU A 30 -3.68 -19.71 5.48
N VAL A 31 -2.55 -19.38 6.08
CA VAL A 31 -2.41 -18.19 6.92
C VAL A 31 -2.54 -16.94 6.07
N ALA A 32 -1.94 -16.91 4.87
CA ALA A 32 -2.05 -15.77 3.95
C ALA A 32 -3.52 -15.49 3.59
N LYS A 33 -4.29 -16.53 3.30
CA LYS A 33 -5.72 -16.38 3.00
C LYS A 33 -6.51 -15.88 4.20
N ALA A 34 -6.22 -16.40 5.40
CA ALA A 34 -6.89 -15.97 6.62
C ALA A 34 -6.59 -14.49 6.92
N LEU A 35 -5.35 -14.06 6.78
CA LEU A 35 -4.95 -12.66 6.95
C LEU A 35 -5.66 -11.76 5.94
N THR A 36 -5.73 -12.18 4.69
CA THR A 36 -6.38 -11.42 3.64
C THR A 36 -7.89 -11.29 3.88
N GLN A 37 -8.53 -12.34 4.41
CA GLN A 37 -9.93 -12.24 4.79
C GLN A 37 -10.14 -11.23 5.93
N ARG A 38 -9.24 -11.21 6.90
CA ARG A 38 -9.28 -10.20 7.97
C ARG A 38 -9.08 -8.79 7.40
N LEU A 39 -8.23 -8.64 6.39
CA LEU A 39 -8.05 -7.35 5.71
C LEU A 39 -9.33 -6.91 5.02
N ARG A 40 -10.06 -7.83 4.37
CA ARG A 40 -11.34 -7.49 3.74
C ARG A 40 -12.31 -6.91 4.77
N ASP A 41 -12.33 -7.46 5.97
CA ASP A 41 -13.26 -7.06 7.03
C ASP A 41 -12.78 -5.84 7.84
N ALA A 42 -11.51 -5.45 7.69
CA ALA A 42 -10.96 -4.34 8.45
C ALA A 42 -11.48 -3.00 7.94
N PRO A 43 -11.62 -2.00 8.82
CA PRO A 43 -11.98 -0.65 8.40
C PRO A 43 -10.80 0.05 7.71
N ILE A 44 -11.09 1.10 6.97
CA ILE A 44 -10.06 1.96 6.39
C ILE A 44 -9.44 2.80 7.53
N SER A 45 -8.12 2.80 7.57
CA SER A 45 -7.31 3.64 8.45
C SER A 45 -6.42 4.54 7.59
N HIS A 46 -5.89 5.60 8.18
CA HIS A 46 -5.04 6.55 7.45
C HIS A 46 -3.73 6.74 8.18
N PHE A 47 -2.61 6.60 7.47
CA PHE A 47 -1.27 6.84 8.00
C PHE A 47 -0.46 7.65 7.00
N LYS A 48 0.46 8.47 7.48
CA LYS A 48 1.34 9.23 6.60
C LYS A 48 2.26 8.31 5.81
N ALA A 49 2.52 8.68 4.56
CA ALA A 49 3.40 7.90 3.69
C ALA A 49 4.77 7.64 4.35
N LYS A 50 5.36 8.66 4.98
CA LYS A 50 6.65 8.53 5.65
C LYS A 50 6.63 7.53 6.80
N ASP A 51 5.51 7.41 7.51
CA ASP A 51 5.40 6.48 8.64
C ASP A 51 5.26 5.03 8.13
N ILE A 52 4.47 4.82 7.09
CA ILE A 52 4.36 3.51 6.46
C ILE A 52 5.73 3.08 5.91
N PHE A 53 6.41 3.99 5.20
CA PHE A 53 7.73 3.72 4.64
C PHE A 53 8.71 3.30 5.73
N ARG A 54 8.79 4.07 6.80
CA ARG A 54 9.71 3.78 7.91
C ARG A 54 9.36 2.46 8.60
N ALA A 55 8.08 2.21 8.85
CA ALA A 55 7.62 0.99 9.51
C ALA A 55 7.87 -0.26 8.67
N SER A 56 7.86 -0.15 7.34
CA SER A 56 8.11 -1.28 6.45
C SER A 56 9.56 -1.75 6.45
N GLY A 57 10.51 -0.85 6.74
CA GLY A 57 11.93 -1.15 6.69
C GLY A 57 12.46 -1.44 5.29
N LEU A 58 11.66 -1.24 4.25
CA LEU A 58 12.04 -1.50 2.87
C LEU A 58 12.78 -0.31 2.26
N PRO A 59 13.65 -0.53 1.28
CA PRO A 59 14.26 0.56 0.53
C PRO A 59 13.21 1.27 -0.30
N LEU A 60 13.44 2.54 -0.58
CA LEU A 60 12.53 3.32 -1.41
C LEU A 60 12.79 3.04 -2.89
N ALA A 61 11.76 2.63 -3.64
CA ALA A 61 11.83 2.56 -5.09
C ALA A 61 11.79 3.98 -5.65
N GLY A 62 12.78 4.32 -6.46
CA GLY A 62 12.94 5.66 -6.99
C GLY A 62 12.03 5.97 -8.17
N ILE A 63 12.09 7.23 -8.62
CA ILE A 63 11.27 7.71 -9.74
C ILE A 63 11.62 7.04 -11.07
N SER A 64 12.79 6.41 -11.16
CA SER A 64 13.18 5.62 -12.34
C SER A 64 12.50 4.25 -12.39
N ASN A 65 11.86 3.82 -11.28
CA ASN A 65 11.09 2.57 -11.28
C ASN A 65 9.81 2.76 -12.10
N GLU A 66 9.56 1.85 -13.03
CA GLU A 66 8.43 1.94 -13.94
C GLU A 66 7.08 2.01 -13.22
N GLN A 67 6.90 1.21 -12.18
CA GLN A 67 5.63 1.19 -11.44
C GLN A 67 5.43 2.47 -10.64
N VAL A 68 6.50 3.01 -10.07
CA VAL A 68 6.47 4.30 -9.36
C VAL A 68 6.13 5.41 -10.34
N GLU A 69 6.78 5.42 -11.51
CA GLU A 69 6.53 6.41 -12.55
C GLU A 69 5.07 6.40 -13.01
N LYS A 70 4.52 5.21 -13.26
CA LYS A 70 3.11 5.06 -13.65
C LYS A 70 2.17 5.63 -12.58
N THR A 71 2.45 5.36 -11.31
CA THR A 71 1.62 5.85 -10.21
C THR A 71 1.73 7.37 -10.07
N LEU A 72 2.94 7.92 -10.21
CA LEU A 72 3.14 9.38 -10.21
C LEU A 72 2.35 10.03 -11.33
N HIS A 73 2.30 9.41 -12.51
CA HIS A 73 1.50 9.90 -13.62
C HIS A 73 0.01 9.91 -13.29
N LYS A 74 -0.48 8.85 -12.63
CA LYS A 74 -1.88 8.81 -12.17
C LYS A 74 -2.19 9.95 -11.21
N ILE A 75 -1.27 10.23 -10.27
CA ILE A 75 -1.43 11.35 -9.34
C ILE A 75 -1.53 12.67 -10.10
N GLU A 76 -0.65 12.87 -11.07
CA GLU A 76 -0.62 14.05 -11.91
C GLU A 76 -1.95 14.24 -12.68
N CYS A 77 -2.52 13.13 -13.14
CA CYS A 77 -3.78 13.11 -13.87
C CYS A 77 -5.02 13.07 -12.96
N GLU A 78 -4.82 13.18 -11.65
CA GLU A 78 -5.89 13.17 -10.64
C GLU A 78 -6.73 11.90 -10.68
N LYS A 79 -6.12 10.78 -11.01
CA LYS A 79 -6.77 9.46 -10.99
C LYS A 79 -6.74 8.86 -9.60
N LYS A 80 -7.78 8.12 -9.26
CA LYS A 80 -7.87 7.47 -7.95
C LYS A 80 -6.90 6.28 -7.85
N LEU A 81 -6.32 6.13 -6.67
CA LEU A 81 -5.46 5.00 -6.32
C LEU A 81 -6.18 4.08 -5.35
N SER A 82 -5.81 2.81 -5.35
CA SER A 82 -6.32 1.85 -4.37
C SER A 82 -5.65 2.01 -3.02
N PRO A 83 -6.41 1.96 -1.91
CA PRO A 83 -5.82 1.86 -0.57
C PRO A 83 -4.86 0.69 -0.45
N LEU A 84 -3.90 0.79 0.46
CA LEU A 84 -2.90 -0.25 0.69
C LEU A 84 -3.45 -1.37 1.57
N LEU A 85 -2.87 -2.56 1.43
CA LEU A 85 -3.10 -3.69 2.33
C LEU A 85 -1.84 -3.91 3.19
N LEU A 86 -1.99 -3.77 4.50
CA LEU A 86 -0.88 -3.81 5.45
C LEU A 86 -1.10 -4.89 6.50
N VAL A 87 -0.02 -5.58 6.89
CA VAL A 87 -0.06 -6.61 7.94
C VAL A 87 1.03 -6.32 8.97
N ARG A 88 0.64 -6.23 10.24
CA ARG A 88 1.62 -6.15 11.34
C ARG A 88 2.24 -7.53 11.53
N HIS A 89 3.56 -7.60 11.47
CA HIS A 89 4.25 -8.88 11.61
C HIS A 89 5.58 -8.69 12.33
N MET A 90 5.71 -9.33 13.50
CA MET A 90 6.92 -9.24 14.31
C MET A 90 7.31 -7.78 14.55
N ASN A 91 8.49 -7.37 14.09
CA ASN A 91 9.04 -6.03 14.32
C ASN A 91 8.94 -5.12 13.09
N SER A 92 8.16 -5.49 12.10
CA SER A 92 8.01 -4.69 10.89
C SER A 92 6.59 -4.70 10.36
N LEU A 93 6.30 -3.72 9.51
CA LEU A 93 5.03 -3.65 8.79
C LEU A 93 5.22 -4.30 7.43
N VAL A 94 4.38 -5.27 7.11
CA VAL A 94 4.40 -5.92 5.80
C VAL A 94 3.41 -5.20 4.88
N ILE A 95 3.89 -4.74 3.75
CA ILE A 95 3.03 -4.19 2.71
C ILE A 95 2.59 -5.36 1.83
N ALA A 96 1.41 -5.91 2.12
CA ALA A 96 0.90 -7.06 1.37
C ALA A 96 0.58 -6.69 -0.07
N ASP A 97 0.10 -5.47 -0.29
CA ASP A 97 -0.13 -4.93 -1.62
C ASP A 97 -0.01 -3.41 -1.58
N GLY A 98 0.66 -2.83 -2.58
CA GLY A 98 0.77 -1.39 -2.73
C GLY A 98 2.13 -0.78 -2.43
N TYR A 99 3.21 -1.57 -2.41
CA TYR A 99 4.56 -1.04 -2.16
C TYR A 99 4.93 0.10 -3.10
N HIS A 100 4.73 -0.07 -4.41
CA HIS A 100 5.09 0.98 -5.38
C HIS A 100 4.18 2.20 -5.25
N ARG A 101 2.90 1.99 -4.88
CA ARG A 101 1.99 3.12 -4.60
C ARG A 101 2.49 3.93 -3.41
N MET A 102 2.91 3.25 -2.34
CA MET A 102 3.49 3.92 -1.17
C MET A 102 4.71 4.74 -1.56
N CYS A 103 5.62 4.15 -2.34
CA CYS A 103 6.83 4.83 -2.80
C CYS A 103 6.50 6.08 -3.62
N ALA A 104 5.53 5.99 -4.52
CA ALA A 104 5.11 7.12 -5.34
C ALA A 104 4.50 8.24 -4.50
N VAL A 105 3.60 7.90 -3.59
CA VAL A 105 2.97 8.89 -2.72
C VAL A 105 4.01 9.55 -1.82
N TYR A 106 4.94 8.76 -1.26
CA TYR A 106 6.04 9.28 -0.44
C TYR A 106 6.85 10.33 -1.20
N GLN A 107 7.20 10.04 -2.45
CA GLN A 107 7.99 10.97 -3.26
C GLN A 107 7.21 12.20 -3.66
N HIS A 108 5.92 12.05 -3.86
CA HIS A 108 5.04 13.17 -4.20
C HIS A 108 4.83 14.08 -2.97
N ASP A 109 4.52 13.50 -1.82
CA ASP A 109 4.31 14.21 -0.56
C ASP A 109 4.45 13.22 0.60
N GLN A 110 5.58 13.26 1.30
CA GLN A 110 5.86 12.31 2.38
C GLN A 110 4.88 12.42 3.56
N ASP A 111 4.22 13.57 3.70
CA ASP A 111 3.22 13.80 4.76
C ASP A 111 1.80 13.47 4.33
N ALA A 112 1.59 13.08 3.07
CA ALA A 112 0.27 12.69 2.61
C ALA A 112 -0.22 11.46 3.37
N LYS A 113 -1.49 11.50 3.78
CA LYS A 113 -2.11 10.36 4.44
C LYS A 113 -2.59 9.35 3.41
N ILE A 114 -2.19 8.10 3.61
CA ILE A 114 -2.55 6.99 2.74
C ILE A 114 -3.63 6.16 3.41
N PRO A 115 -4.79 5.98 2.77
CA PRO A 115 -5.78 5.06 3.29
C PRO A 115 -5.31 3.62 3.13
N CYS A 116 -5.57 2.80 4.13
CA CYS A 116 -5.14 1.41 4.13
C CYS A 116 -6.06 0.55 4.98
N LYS A 117 -6.04 -0.74 4.71
CA LYS A 117 -6.57 -1.75 5.63
C LYS A 117 -5.38 -2.40 6.31
N ILE A 118 -5.45 -2.58 7.62
CA ILE A 118 -4.34 -3.10 8.41
C ILE A 118 -4.85 -4.10 9.46
N VAL A 119 -4.14 -5.20 9.58
CA VAL A 119 -4.38 -6.21 10.62
C VAL A 119 -3.10 -6.60 11.32
#